data_14a8cad1c24d3cbb6ce80f4a20652f2b
#
_entry.id   14a8cad1c24d3cbb6ce80f4a20652f2b
#
_cell.length_a   1.000
_cell.length_b   1.000
_cell.length_c   1.000
_cell.angle_alpha   90.00
_cell.angle_beta   90.00
_cell.angle_gamma   90.00
#
_symmetry.space_group_name_H-M   'P 1'
#
loop_
_entity.id
_entity.type
_entity.pdbx_description
1 polymer ?
#
loop_
_entity_poly.entity_id
_entity_poly.type
_entity_poly.pdbx_seq_one_letter_code
_entity_poly.pdbx_strand_id
1 'polypeptide(L)'
;MNTLIVGATGSTGRLLVKQLMNRGQNVRVIVRSPHKLPEGVKEADGFSMIHATILDLSDAEMARYVEGCDAVASCLGHPMTLKGIWGAPRRLVTEATQRLCGAIRANEPESPTKFVLMNTAGYRNPDQNEQISFSQKSVLGLLRVMVPPHADNEMAADYLRTRIGQDDGTVEWAVVRPDDLTDEDRVTEYEVHPSPIRSAIFDAGVTSRINVAHFMADLITDDAVWNRWEGQMPVVYNESSS
;
A
#
# COMPACT_ATOMS: atom_id res chain seq x y z
N MET A 1 7.17 -16.72 -5.30
CA MET A 1 6.36 -16.22 -4.18
C MET A 1 4.92 -16.01 -4.65
N ASN A 2 3.95 -16.17 -3.74
CA ASN A 2 2.54 -15.94 -3.99
C ASN A 2 2.13 -14.61 -3.33
N THR A 3 1.67 -13.65 -4.11
CA THR A 3 1.30 -12.32 -3.60
C THR A 3 -0.18 -12.03 -3.81
N LEU A 4 -0.91 -11.72 -2.74
CA LEU A 4 -2.27 -11.18 -2.84
C LEU A 4 -2.23 -9.66 -2.96
N ILE A 5 -2.92 -9.10 -3.95
CA ILE A 5 -3.02 -7.64 -4.15
C ILE A 5 -4.49 -7.20 -4.06
N VAL A 6 -4.75 -6.23 -3.19
CA VAL A 6 -6.00 -5.47 -3.18
C VAL A 6 -5.76 -4.07 -3.75
N GLY A 7 -6.78 -3.50 -4.42
CA GLY A 7 -6.59 -2.26 -5.17
C GLY A 7 -5.88 -2.43 -6.53
N ALA A 8 -5.77 -3.66 -7.05
CA ALA A 8 -5.08 -4.03 -8.30
C ALA A 8 -5.61 -3.33 -9.56
N THR A 9 -6.80 -2.75 -9.54
CA THR A 9 -7.38 -1.98 -10.65
C THR A 9 -7.13 -0.48 -10.56
N GLY A 10 -6.50 -0.02 -9.48
CA GLY A 10 -6.08 1.37 -9.29
C GLY A 10 -4.82 1.70 -10.12
N SER A 11 -4.51 2.99 -10.24
CA SER A 11 -3.39 3.46 -11.09
C SER A 11 -2.03 2.87 -10.68
N THR A 12 -1.73 2.77 -9.37
CA THR A 12 -0.50 2.13 -8.89
C THR A 12 -0.64 0.61 -8.83
N GLY A 13 -1.79 0.09 -8.35
CA GLY A 13 -1.98 -1.35 -8.17
C GLY A 13 -1.86 -2.16 -9.46
N ARG A 14 -2.35 -1.63 -10.60
CA ARG A 14 -2.18 -2.28 -11.91
C ARG A 14 -0.71 -2.36 -12.36
N LEU A 15 0.10 -1.37 -11.95
CA LEU A 15 1.54 -1.36 -12.23
C LEU A 15 2.26 -2.37 -11.34
N LEU A 16 1.87 -2.49 -10.05
CA LEU A 16 2.40 -3.51 -9.15
C LEU A 16 2.11 -4.92 -9.65
N VAL A 17 0.89 -5.19 -10.15
CA VAL A 17 0.56 -6.48 -10.79
C VAL A 17 1.54 -6.77 -11.92
N LYS A 18 1.76 -5.81 -12.84
CA LYS A 18 2.72 -5.98 -13.95
C LYS A 18 4.15 -6.21 -13.47
N GLN A 19 4.61 -5.45 -12.48
CA GLN A 19 5.96 -5.59 -11.91
C GLN A 19 6.19 -6.99 -11.34
N LEU A 20 5.26 -7.51 -10.56
CA LEU A 20 5.38 -8.84 -9.95
C LEU A 20 5.28 -9.95 -10.99
N MET A 21 4.35 -9.86 -11.95
CA MET A 21 4.24 -10.82 -13.04
C MET A 21 5.51 -10.86 -13.89
N ASN A 22 6.09 -9.70 -14.23
CA ASN A 22 7.36 -9.62 -15.00
C ASN A 22 8.55 -10.21 -14.23
N ARG A 23 8.47 -10.30 -12.89
CA ARG A 23 9.46 -10.96 -12.03
C ARG A 23 9.16 -12.44 -11.81
N GLY A 24 8.20 -13.03 -12.55
CA GLY A 24 7.82 -14.43 -12.44
C GLY A 24 7.13 -14.80 -11.13
N GLN A 25 6.52 -13.83 -10.46
CA GLN A 25 5.78 -14.10 -9.22
C GLN A 25 4.34 -14.53 -9.51
N ASN A 26 3.78 -15.38 -8.65
CA ASN A 26 2.35 -15.68 -8.70
C ASN A 26 1.56 -14.53 -8.05
N VAL A 27 0.56 -14.04 -8.77
CA VAL A 27 -0.26 -12.90 -8.33
C VAL A 27 -1.72 -13.29 -8.20
N ARG A 28 -2.28 -13.11 -7.02
CA ARG A 28 -3.70 -13.23 -6.74
C ARG A 28 -4.28 -11.84 -6.51
N VAL A 29 -5.42 -11.52 -7.10
CA VAL A 29 -6.05 -10.21 -6.91
C VAL A 29 -7.49 -10.34 -6.44
N ILE A 30 -7.92 -9.44 -5.52
CA ILE A 30 -9.34 -9.25 -5.20
C ILE A 30 -9.78 -7.95 -5.85
N VAL A 31 -10.72 -8.01 -6.78
CA VAL A 31 -11.16 -6.86 -7.57
C VAL A 31 -12.68 -6.82 -7.74
N ARG A 32 -13.27 -5.62 -7.60
CA ARG A 32 -14.70 -5.39 -7.88
C ARG A 32 -14.99 -5.05 -9.36
N SER A 33 -13.98 -4.73 -10.14
CA SER A 33 -14.11 -4.29 -11.55
C SER A 33 -13.05 -4.94 -12.43
N PRO A 34 -13.22 -6.23 -12.80
CA PRO A 34 -12.20 -7.00 -13.53
C PRO A 34 -11.80 -6.44 -14.90
N HIS A 35 -12.67 -5.64 -15.52
CA HIS A 35 -12.41 -5.00 -16.81
C HIS A 35 -11.33 -3.91 -16.77
N LYS A 36 -10.94 -3.46 -15.57
CA LYS A 36 -9.89 -2.45 -15.36
C LYS A 36 -8.50 -3.05 -15.10
N LEU A 37 -8.39 -4.37 -15.08
CA LEU A 37 -7.08 -5.04 -15.01
C LEU A 37 -6.30 -4.80 -16.30
N PRO A 38 -4.95 -4.84 -16.26
CA PRO A 38 -4.12 -4.75 -17.46
C PRO A 38 -4.48 -5.82 -18.47
N GLU A 39 -4.37 -5.48 -19.75
CA GLU A 39 -4.54 -6.44 -20.84
C GLU A 39 -3.49 -7.57 -20.76
N GLY A 40 -3.87 -8.78 -21.12
CA GLY A 40 -3.01 -9.96 -21.15
C GLY A 40 -2.65 -10.55 -19.78
N VAL A 41 -2.98 -9.87 -18.67
CA VAL A 41 -2.66 -10.38 -17.33
C VAL A 41 -3.55 -11.56 -16.93
N LYS A 42 -4.80 -11.57 -17.38
CA LYS A 42 -5.77 -12.62 -17.02
C LYS A 42 -5.45 -13.99 -17.60
N GLU A 43 -4.76 -14.00 -18.71
CA GLU A 43 -4.35 -15.19 -19.47
C GLU A 43 -2.93 -15.65 -19.11
N ALA A 44 -2.24 -14.89 -18.25
CA ALA A 44 -0.87 -15.18 -17.86
C ALA A 44 -0.80 -16.30 -16.82
N ASP A 45 0.17 -17.19 -16.97
CA ASP A 45 0.50 -18.19 -15.96
C ASP A 45 0.85 -17.52 -14.62
N GLY A 46 0.38 -18.12 -13.52
CA GLY A 46 0.62 -17.57 -12.17
C GLY A 46 -0.32 -16.43 -11.77
N PHE A 47 -1.29 -16.05 -12.63
CA PHE A 47 -2.31 -15.06 -12.27
C PHE A 47 -3.62 -15.71 -11.82
N SER A 48 -4.21 -15.20 -10.73
CA SER A 48 -5.54 -15.61 -10.27
C SER A 48 -6.35 -14.41 -9.78
N MET A 49 -7.68 -14.48 -9.98
CA MET A 49 -8.56 -13.35 -9.69
C MET A 49 -9.79 -13.79 -8.91
N ILE A 50 -10.10 -13.04 -7.86
CA ILE A 50 -11.35 -13.10 -7.12
C ILE A 50 -12.19 -11.87 -7.45
N HIS A 51 -13.39 -12.08 -8.02
CA HIS A 51 -14.32 -10.99 -8.32
C HIS A 51 -15.20 -10.73 -7.09
N ALA A 52 -14.79 -9.79 -6.25
CA ALA A 52 -15.48 -9.42 -5.02
C ALA A 52 -15.17 -7.98 -4.60
N THR A 53 -16.03 -7.42 -3.76
CA THR A 53 -15.73 -6.22 -2.97
C THR A 53 -15.05 -6.66 -1.68
N ILE A 54 -13.88 -6.14 -1.37
CA ILE A 54 -13.03 -6.60 -0.25
C ILE A 54 -13.77 -6.57 1.11
N LEU A 55 -14.60 -5.56 1.35
CA LEU A 55 -15.32 -5.42 2.62
C LEU A 55 -16.59 -6.29 2.70
N ASP A 56 -17.08 -6.82 1.58
CA ASP A 56 -18.27 -7.69 1.55
C ASP A 56 -17.94 -9.18 1.80
N LEU A 57 -16.65 -9.53 1.72
CA LEU A 57 -16.18 -10.89 2.01
C LEU A 57 -16.38 -11.23 3.50
N SER A 58 -16.73 -12.44 3.81
CA SER A 58 -16.65 -12.97 5.18
C SER A 58 -15.20 -13.17 5.62
N ASP A 59 -14.96 -13.27 6.93
CA ASP A 59 -13.60 -13.51 7.45
C ASP A 59 -13.05 -14.87 7.01
N ALA A 60 -13.91 -15.89 6.89
CA ALA A 60 -13.55 -17.21 6.38
C ALA A 60 -13.14 -17.17 4.88
N GLU A 61 -13.85 -16.40 4.06
CA GLU A 61 -13.45 -16.18 2.65
C GLU A 61 -12.13 -15.44 2.55
N MET A 62 -11.95 -14.40 3.37
CA MET A 62 -10.73 -13.62 3.42
C MET A 62 -9.53 -14.51 3.80
N ALA A 63 -9.67 -15.34 4.85
CA ALA A 63 -8.64 -16.28 5.27
C ALA A 63 -8.27 -17.25 4.13
N ARG A 64 -9.27 -17.85 3.48
CA ARG A 64 -9.04 -18.73 2.32
C ARG A 64 -8.32 -18.04 1.17
N TYR A 65 -8.59 -16.76 0.91
CA TYR A 65 -7.95 -16.03 -0.18
C TYR A 65 -6.52 -15.56 0.17
N VAL A 66 -6.19 -15.42 1.44
CA VAL A 66 -4.84 -15.12 1.94
C VAL A 66 -4.01 -16.38 2.10
N GLU A 67 -4.64 -17.55 2.22
CA GLU A 67 -3.95 -18.83 2.43
C GLU A 67 -2.88 -19.09 1.37
N GLY A 68 -1.68 -19.47 1.82
CA GLY A 68 -0.51 -19.77 0.98
C GLY A 68 0.11 -18.53 0.30
N CYS A 69 -0.25 -17.31 0.75
CA CYS A 69 0.41 -16.10 0.27
C CYS A 69 1.64 -15.77 1.13
N ASP A 70 2.79 -15.57 0.48
CA ASP A 70 4.03 -15.10 1.10
C ASP A 70 3.97 -13.58 1.36
N ALA A 71 3.17 -12.86 0.58
CA ALA A 71 2.98 -11.43 0.72
C ALA A 71 1.54 -10.98 0.43
N VAL A 72 1.13 -9.89 1.09
CA VAL A 72 -0.13 -9.17 0.84
C VAL A 72 0.19 -7.71 0.58
N ALA A 73 -0.25 -7.17 -0.55
CA ALA A 73 -0.07 -5.77 -0.90
C ALA A 73 -1.41 -5.02 -0.98
N SER A 74 -1.50 -3.87 -0.33
CA SER A 74 -2.68 -2.99 -0.39
C SER A 74 -2.35 -1.70 -1.13
N CYS A 75 -2.91 -1.55 -2.33
CA CYS A 75 -2.95 -0.33 -3.13
C CYS A 75 -4.36 0.28 -3.11
N LEU A 76 -5.12 0.06 -2.04
CA LEU A 76 -6.44 0.65 -1.89
C LEU A 76 -6.32 2.16 -1.62
N GLY A 77 -7.28 2.89 -2.13
CA GLY A 77 -7.42 4.31 -1.90
C GLY A 77 -8.83 4.77 -2.28
N HIS A 78 -9.17 5.97 -1.87
CA HIS A 78 -10.44 6.58 -2.22
C HIS A 78 -10.35 7.31 -3.56
N PRO A 79 -11.32 7.15 -4.47
CA PRO A 79 -11.36 7.99 -5.66
C PRO A 79 -11.47 9.47 -5.30
N MET A 80 -10.71 10.34 -5.98
CA MET A 80 -10.74 11.80 -5.79
C MET A 80 -12.00 12.42 -6.41
N THR A 81 -13.17 11.89 -6.05
CA THR A 81 -14.50 12.39 -6.42
C THR A 81 -15.29 12.72 -5.16
N LEU A 82 -16.30 13.58 -5.24
CA LEU A 82 -17.15 13.93 -4.09
C LEU A 82 -17.71 12.67 -3.41
N LYS A 83 -18.15 11.68 -4.19
CA LYS A 83 -18.63 10.38 -3.67
C LYS A 83 -17.51 9.55 -3.05
N GLY A 84 -16.31 9.61 -3.58
CA GLY A 84 -15.14 8.89 -3.03
C GLY A 84 -14.61 9.52 -1.76
N ILE A 85 -14.71 10.84 -1.63
CA ILE A 85 -14.23 11.59 -0.45
C ILE A 85 -15.23 11.50 0.70
N TRP A 86 -16.53 11.65 0.43
CA TRP A 86 -17.57 11.78 1.45
C TRP A 86 -18.53 10.58 1.53
N GLY A 87 -18.48 9.66 0.55
CA GLY A 87 -19.31 8.47 0.49
C GLY A 87 -18.80 7.31 1.36
N ALA A 88 -19.63 6.26 1.47
CA ALA A 88 -19.22 4.99 2.09
C ALA A 88 -18.45 4.11 1.07
N PRO A 89 -17.52 3.26 1.55
CA PRO A 89 -17.03 3.14 2.93
C PRO A 89 -16.00 4.24 3.27
N ARG A 90 -16.13 4.87 4.45
CA ARG A 90 -15.22 5.96 4.87
C ARG A 90 -13.89 5.46 5.43
N ARG A 91 -13.80 4.18 5.76
CA ARG A 91 -12.62 3.51 6.35
C ARG A 91 -12.18 2.31 5.50
N LEU A 92 -12.23 2.47 4.18
CA LEU A 92 -11.90 1.39 3.25
C LEU A 92 -10.50 0.81 3.48
N VAL A 93 -9.50 1.69 3.60
CA VAL A 93 -8.09 1.28 3.72
C VAL A 93 -7.84 0.65 5.09
N THR A 94 -8.33 1.29 6.15
CA THR A 94 -8.22 0.78 7.53
C THR A 94 -8.89 -0.57 7.70
N GLU A 95 -10.17 -0.69 7.33
CA GLU A 95 -10.95 -1.92 7.50
C GLU A 95 -10.36 -3.07 6.66
N ALA A 96 -9.96 -2.80 5.43
CA ALA A 96 -9.29 -3.80 4.59
C ALA A 96 -7.96 -4.26 5.20
N THR A 97 -7.12 -3.33 5.71
CA THR A 97 -5.86 -3.64 6.37
C THR A 97 -6.10 -4.53 7.60
N GLN A 98 -7.03 -4.16 8.47
CA GLN A 98 -7.38 -4.92 9.67
C GLN A 98 -7.83 -6.34 9.34
N ARG A 99 -8.72 -6.49 8.37
CA ARG A 99 -9.28 -7.79 7.96
C ARG A 99 -8.25 -8.66 7.26
N LEU A 100 -7.38 -8.10 6.44
CA LEU A 100 -6.29 -8.84 5.80
C LEU A 100 -5.26 -9.34 6.83
N CYS A 101 -4.85 -8.49 7.77
CA CYS A 101 -3.96 -8.92 8.86
C CYS A 101 -4.63 -9.98 9.75
N GLY A 102 -5.94 -9.84 10.04
CA GLY A 102 -6.72 -10.86 10.75
C GLY A 102 -6.77 -12.19 10.00
N ALA A 103 -6.93 -12.16 8.68
CA ALA A 103 -6.93 -13.34 7.83
C ALA A 103 -5.55 -14.03 7.77
N ILE A 104 -4.45 -13.26 7.72
CA ILE A 104 -3.09 -13.82 7.82
C ILE A 104 -2.92 -14.55 9.16
N ARG A 105 -3.26 -13.90 10.27
CA ARG A 105 -3.15 -14.50 11.61
C ARG A 105 -4.00 -15.76 11.77
N ALA A 106 -5.21 -15.78 11.19
CA ALA A 106 -6.11 -16.93 11.23
C ALA A 106 -5.57 -18.17 10.49
N ASN A 107 -4.67 -17.97 9.53
CA ASN A 107 -4.02 -19.05 8.78
C ASN A 107 -2.76 -19.60 9.48
N GLU A 108 -2.29 -18.98 10.56
CA GLU A 108 -1.10 -19.41 11.33
C GLU A 108 0.09 -19.78 10.42
N PRO A 109 0.58 -18.87 9.57
CA PRO A 109 1.61 -19.16 8.58
C PRO A 109 2.91 -19.63 9.26
N GLU A 110 3.62 -20.57 8.62
CA GLU A 110 4.92 -21.08 9.13
C GLU A 110 6.01 -20.01 9.20
N SER A 111 5.92 -19.01 8.35
CA SER A 111 6.79 -17.82 8.33
C SER A 111 5.92 -16.57 8.23
N PRO A 112 6.34 -15.44 8.82
CA PRO A 112 5.57 -14.21 8.74
C PRO A 112 5.26 -13.80 7.29
N THR A 113 4.03 -13.37 7.05
CA THR A 113 3.59 -12.86 5.75
C THR A 113 3.95 -11.38 5.64
N LYS A 114 4.66 -11.00 4.57
CA LYS A 114 5.00 -9.60 4.28
C LYS A 114 3.74 -8.79 3.93
N PHE A 115 3.43 -7.75 4.69
CA PHE A 115 2.30 -6.85 4.40
C PHE A 115 2.82 -5.49 3.92
N VAL A 116 2.60 -5.16 2.64
CA VAL A 116 3.04 -3.90 2.04
C VAL A 116 1.84 -2.98 1.83
N LEU A 117 1.77 -1.88 2.61
CA LEU A 117 0.72 -0.87 2.51
C LEU A 117 1.20 0.35 1.71
N MET A 118 0.53 0.68 0.62
CA MET A 118 0.67 1.99 -0.01
C MET A 118 -0.11 3.04 0.77
N ASN A 119 0.54 4.14 1.14
CA ASN A 119 -0.03 5.23 1.92
C ASN A 119 0.30 6.59 1.26
N THR A 120 0.69 7.60 2.01
CA THR A 120 1.05 8.95 1.56
C THR A 120 2.12 9.57 2.45
N ALA A 121 3.01 10.40 1.88
CA ALA A 121 3.97 11.21 2.62
C ALA A 121 3.31 12.25 3.54
N GLY A 122 2.03 12.56 3.32
CA GLY A 122 1.25 13.39 4.23
C GLY A 122 0.98 12.77 5.61
N TYR A 123 1.13 11.44 5.77
CA TYR A 123 1.09 10.79 7.07
C TYR A 123 2.44 10.93 7.79
N ARG A 124 2.37 11.40 9.03
CA ARG A 124 3.54 11.51 9.91
C ARG A 124 3.75 10.21 10.69
N ASN A 125 4.97 9.65 10.63
CA ASN A 125 5.33 8.54 11.49
C ASN A 125 5.64 9.03 12.91
N PRO A 126 4.82 8.68 13.93
CA PRO A 126 5.05 9.15 15.30
C PRO A 126 6.32 8.58 15.96
N ASP A 127 6.82 7.42 15.49
CA ASP A 127 8.00 6.76 16.04
C ASP A 127 9.29 7.38 15.54
N GLN A 128 9.23 8.10 14.41
CA GLN A 128 10.30 8.93 13.90
C GLN A 128 10.08 10.37 14.38
N ASN A 129 11.11 11.03 14.87
CA ASN A 129 10.98 12.43 15.30
C ASN A 129 10.88 13.37 14.07
N GLU A 130 9.89 13.09 13.20
CA GLU A 130 9.66 13.85 11.97
C GLU A 130 9.28 15.30 12.33
N GLN A 131 10.18 16.23 12.01
CA GLN A 131 9.96 17.64 12.27
C GLN A 131 9.06 18.23 11.19
N ILE A 132 7.93 18.79 11.60
CA ILE A 132 7.02 19.54 10.74
C ILE A 132 6.79 20.93 11.31
N SER A 133 6.66 21.93 10.45
CA SER A 133 6.38 23.31 10.87
C SER A 133 5.02 23.42 11.56
N PHE A 134 4.84 24.44 12.38
CA PHE A 134 3.55 24.70 13.03
C PHE A 134 2.42 24.91 11.99
N SER A 135 2.71 25.62 10.90
CA SER A 135 1.79 25.81 9.78
C SER A 135 1.38 24.47 9.14
N GLN A 136 2.32 23.57 8.92
CA GLN A 136 2.05 22.24 8.38
C GLN A 136 1.19 21.40 9.35
N LYS A 137 1.45 21.46 10.67
CA LYS A 137 0.61 20.80 11.68
C LYS A 137 -0.84 21.27 11.60
N SER A 138 -1.04 22.58 11.48
CA SER A 138 -2.39 23.19 11.42
C SER A 138 -3.14 22.74 10.15
N VAL A 139 -2.47 22.72 8.98
CA VAL A 139 -3.06 22.28 7.72
C VAL A 139 -3.39 20.78 7.77
N LEU A 140 -2.48 19.93 8.27
CA LEU A 140 -2.75 18.50 8.43
C LEU A 140 -3.91 18.22 9.39
N GLY A 141 -4.00 18.98 10.51
CA GLY A 141 -5.12 18.91 11.43
C GLY A 141 -6.46 19.24 10.76
N LEU A 142 -6.47 20.26 9.89
CA LEU A 142 -7.66 20.64 9.12
C LEU A 142 -8.00 19.54 8.08
N LEU A 143 -7.01 19.01 7.36
CA LEU A 143 -7.20 17.92 6.39
C LEU A 143 -7.77 16.66 7.03
N ARG A 144 -7.35 16.29 8.23
CA ARG A 144 -7.93 15.16 8.99
C ARG A 144 -9.44 15.27 9.16
N VAL A 145 -9.94 16.48 9.40
CA VAL A 145 -11.37 16.74 9.62
C VAL A 145 -12.12 16.87 8.29
N MET A 146 -11.52 17.55 7.32
CA MET A 146 -12.18 17.91 6.06
C MET A 146 -12.04 16.85 4.96
N VAL A 147 -11.02 15.97 5.03
CA VAL A 147 -10.70 14.98 4.01
C VAL A 147 -10.66 13.58 4.62
N PRO A 148 -11.80 12.89 4.80
CA PRO A 148 -11.88 11.56 5.38
C PRO A 148 -10.88 10.53 4.81
N PRO A 149 -10.55 10.49 3.50
CA PRO A 149 -9.51 9.63 2.96
C PRO A 149 -8.13 9.79 3.60
N HIS A 150 -7.76 11.00 3.99
CA HIS A 150 -6.49 11.26 4.68
C HIS A 150 -6.46 10.59 6.06
N ALA A 151 -7.52 10.77 6.84
CA ALA A 151 -7.67 10.13 8.14
C ALA A 151 -7.71 8.59 8.04
N ASP A 152 -8.33 8.03 7.00
CA ASP A 152 -8.36 6.59 6.76
C ASP A 152 -6.96 6.02 6.50
N ASN A 153 -6.16 6.68 5.66
CA ASN A 153 -4.77 6.30 5.41
C ASN A 153 -3.91 6.34 6.70
N GLU A 154 -4.07 7.41 7.51
CA GLU A 154 -3.38 7.52 8.80
C GLU A 154 -3.75 6.36 9.75
N MET A 155 -5.04 6.06 9.89
CA MET A 155 -5.52 4.98 10.76
C MET A 155 -5.03 3.60 10.31
N ALA A 156 -4.92 3.35 9.00
CA ALA A 156 -4.39 2.09 8.48
C ALA A 156 -2.91 1.90 8.83
N ALA A 157 -2.09 2.94 8.68
CA ALA A 157 -0.68 2.90 9.06
C ALA A 157 -0.50 2.79 10.58
N ASP A 158 -1.29 3.54 11.36
CA ASP A 158 -1.29 3.45 12.83
C ASP A 158 -1.71 2.06 13.33
N TYR A 159 -2.61 1.38 12.64
CA TYR A 159 -2.98 0.00 12.98
C TYR A 159 -1.78 -0.94 12.83
N LEU A 160 -1.05 -0.88 11.72
CA LEU A 160 0.16 -1.70 11.53
C LEU A 160 1.19 -1.38 12.61
N ARG A 161 1.46 -0.12 12.85
CA ARG A 161 2.44 0.33 13.84
C ARG A 161 2.10 -0.09 15.28
N THR A 162 0.82 0.04 15.69
CA THR A 162 0.43 -0.08 17.11
C THR A 162 -0.24 -1.40 17.47
N ARG A 163 -0.85 -2.10 16.51
CA ARG A 163 -1.61 -3.33 16.75
C ARG A 163 -0.92 -4.58 16.20
N ILE A 164 -0.23 -4.46 15.09
CA ILE A 164 0.68 -5.48 14.61
C ILE A 164 2.02 -5.32 15.36
N GLY A 165 2.57 -4.11 15.39
CA GLY A 165 3.83 -3.82 16.08
C GLY A 165 5.04 -4.34 15.28
N GLN A 166 6.15 -4.58 15.98
CA GLN A 166 7.42 -5.04 15.42
C GLN A 166 7.67 -6.54 15.67
N ASP A 167 6.95 -7.13 16.61
CA ASP A 167 7.23 -8.50 17.11
C ASP A 167 6.07 -9.47 16.81
N ASP A 168 5.24 -9.20 15.78
CA ASP A 168 4.16 -10.10 15.39
C ASP A 168 4.73 -11.30 14.65
N GLY A 169 4.49 -12.50 15.19
CA GLY A 169 5.02 -13.74 14.62
C GLY A 169 4.37 -14.19 13.31
N THR A 170 3.36 -13.49 12.82
CA THR A 170 2.58 -13.88 11.63
C THR A 170 2.55 -12.82 10.55
N VAL A 171 2.67 -11.54 10.90
CA VAL A 171 2.61 -10.40 9.98
C VAL A 171 3.83 -9.51 10.19
N GLU A 172 4.67 -9.41 9.19
CA GLU A 172 5.66 -8.34 9.05
C GLU A 172 5.11 -7.26 8.13
N TRP A 173 5.49 -6.00 8.30
CA TRP A 173 4.88 -4.92 7.52
C TRP A 173 5.86 -3.83 7.08
N ALA A 174 5.55 -3.20 5.96
CA ALA A 174 6.16 -1.94 5.52
C ALA A 174 5.08 -1.01 4.95
N VAL A 175 5.20 0.30 5.20
CA VAL A 175 4.26 1.32 4.70
C VAL A 175 4.99 2.23 3.71
N VAL A 176 4.66 2.11 2.43
CA VAL A 176 5.26 2.95 1.38
C VAL A 176 4.52 4.28 1.29
N ARG A 177 5.24 5.38 1.49
CA ARG A 177 4.68 6.74 1.51
C ARG A 177 5.15 7.55 0.30
N PRO A 178 4.51 7.43 -0.87
CA PRO A 178 4.79 8.35 -1.97
C PRO A 178 4.32 9.77 -1.64
N ASP A 179 4.97 10.75 -2.25
CA ASP A 179 4.55 12.15 -2.23
C ASP A 179 3.62 12.44 -3.42
N ASP A 180 3.71 13.58 -4.09
CA ASP A 180 2.79 13.92 -5.17
C ASP A 180 2.93 12.95 -6.36
N LEU A 181 1.83 12.27 -6.70
CA LEU A 181 1.85 11.13 -7.61
C LEU A 181 1.70 11.55 -9.07
N THR A 182 2.69 11.23 -9.90
CA THR A 182 2.65 11.41 -11.35
C THR A 182 2.55 10.07 -12.10
N ASP A 183 2.20 10.15 -13.38
CA ASP A 183 2.20 9.01 -14.29
C ASP A 183 3.42 9.08 -15.20
N GLU A 184 4.20 7.99 -15.24
CA GLU A 184 5.33 7.79 -16.13
C GLU A 184 5.26 6.39 -16.75
N ASP A 185 5.86 6.24 -17.94
CA ASP A 185 5.76 4.99 -18.70
C ASP A 185 6.82 3.96 -18.31
N ARG A 186 7.88 4.38 -17.63
CA ARG A 186 9.01 3.53 -17.23
C ARG A 186 9.50 3.87 -15.82
N VAL A 187 10.15 2.90 -15.21
CA VAL A 187 10.89 3.11 -13.96
C VAL A 187 12.06 4.04 -14.24
N THR A 188 12.20 5.05 -13.41
CA THR A 188 13.31 6.02 -13.42
C THR A 188 14.08 5.93 -12.10
N GLU A 189 15.18 6.64 -11.98
CA GLU A 189 15.90 6.74 -10.71
C GLU A 189 15.01 7.39 -9.64
N TYR A 190 15.06 6.82 -8.43
CA TYR A 190 14.30 7.31 -7.28
C TYR A 190 15.03 7.05 -5.97
N GLU A 191 14.77 7.88 -5.00
CA GLU A 191 15.32 7.77 -3.66
C GLU A 191 14.28 7.27 -2.67
N VAL A 192 14.73 6.51 -1.67
CA VAL A 192 13.91 6.02 -0.57
C VAL A 192 14.50 6.49 0.76
N HIS A 193 13.71 7.24 1.51
CA HIS A 193 14.11 7.84 2.78
C HIS A 193 13.28 7.30 3.94
N PRO A 194 13.86 7.17 5.16
CA PRO A 194 13.12 6.72 6.34
C PRO A 194 12.07 7.74 6.80
N SER A 195 12.28 9.02 6.46
CA SER A 195 11.39 10.13 6.82
C SER A 195 11.28 11.12 5.67
N PRO A 196 10.20 11.93 5.59
CA PRO A 196 10.10 12.98 4.60
C PRO A 196 11.27 13.97 4.70
N ILE A 197 11.93 14.23 3.57
CA ILE A 197 12.98 15.25 3.44
C ILE A 197 12.43 16.58 2.93
N ARG A 198 11.15 16.60 2.53
CA ARG A 198 10.41 17.76 2.00
C ARG A 198 9.05 17.87 2.70
N SER A 199 8.45 19.04 2.61
CA SER A 199 7.09 19.25 3.11
C SER A 199 6.06 18.76 2.08
N ALA A 200 5.33 17.71 2.37
CA ALA A 200 4.26 17.20 1.51
C ALA A 200 3.12 18.22 1.19
N ILE A 201 3.13 19.39 1.83
CA ILE A 201 2.11 20.43 1.64
C ILE A 201 2.69 21.67 0.94
N PHE A 202 3.88 22.12 1.36
CA PHE A 202 4.45 23.40 0.91
C PHE A 202 5.61 23.24 -0.07
N ASP A 203 6.19 22.05 -0.17
CA ASP A 203 7.31 21.71 -1.04
C ASP A 203 7.24 20.21 -1.36
N ALA A 204 6.12 19.77 -1.93
CA ALA A 204 5.89 18.38 -2.26
C ALA A 204 6.93 17.87 -3.27
N GLY A 205 7.50 16.70 -2.98
CA GLY A 205 8.30 15.98 -3.93
C GLY A 205 7.42 15.26 -4.95
N VAL A 206 8.01 14.89 -6.07
CA VAL A 206 7.29 14.13 -7.12
C VAL A 206 7.65 12.66 -7.00
N THR A 207 6.66 11.78 -7.13
CA THR A 207 6.85 10.33 -7.17
C THR A 207 6.01 9.72 -8.28
N SER A 208 6.63 9.03 -9.24
CA SER A 208 5.86 8.34 -10.26
C SER A 208 5.21 7.06 -9.70
N ARG A 209 3.99 6.76 -10.13
CA ARG A 209 3.28 5.53 -9.71
C ARG A 209 4.02 4.26 -10.10
N ILE A 210 4.79 4.31 -11.20
CA ILE A 210 5.59 3.16 -11.61
C ILE A 210 6.79 2.94 -10.70
N ASN A 211 7.43 4.00 -10.18
CA ASN A 211 8.50 3.90 -9.19
C ASN A 211 7.97 3.39 -7.84
N VAL A 212 6.78 3.86 -7.43
CA VAL A 212 6.10 3.31 -6.24
C VAL A 212 5.83 1.81 -6.40
N ALA A 213 5.27 1.41 -7.53
CA ALA A 213 4.98 0.01 -7.81
C ALA A 213 6.26 -0.84 -7.90
N HIS A 214 7.34 -0.29 -8.45
CA HIS A 214 8.65 -0.95 -8.50
C HIS A 214 9.21 -1.17 -7.10
N PHE A 215 9.24 -0.14 -6.26
CA PHE A 215 9.70 -0.26 -4.87
C PHE A 215 8.84 -1.21 -4.04
N MET A 216 7.51 -1.19 -4.20
CA MET A 216 6.64 -2.18 -3.55
C MET A 216 6.94 -3.61 -4.01
N ALA A 217 7.28 -3.79 -5.27
CA ALA A 217 7.68 -5.10 -5.79
C ALA A 217 9.05 -5.53 -5.25
N ASP A 218 10.01 -4.60 -5.08
CA ASP A 218 11.30 -4.87 -4.44
C ASP A 218 11.12 -5.31 -2.98
N LEU A 219 10.28 -4.62 -2.20
CA LEU A 219 9.93 -5.03 -0.84
C LEU A 219 9.39 -6.46 -0.77
N ILE A 220 8.63 -6.89 -1.77
CA ILE A 220 8.06 -8.23 -1.81
C ILE A 220 9.09 -9.26 -2.22
N THR A 221 9.93 -8.98 -3.22
CA THR A 221 10.75 -9.99 -3.91
C THR A 221 12.23 -9.98 -3.56
N ASP A 222 12.71 -8.98 -2.84
CA ASP A 222 14.11 -8.81 -2.43
C ASP A 222 14.21 -8.74 -0.90
N ASP A 223 14.81 -9.78 -0.30
CA ASP A 223 14.93 -9.87 1.15
C ASP A 223 15.89 -8.82 1.72
N ALA A 224 16.87 -8.33 0.97
CA ALA A 224 17.76 -7.26 1.44
C ALA A 224 17.00 -5.94 1.53
N VAL A 225 16.11 -5.67 0.58
CA VAL A 225 15.21 -4.50 0.60
C VAL A 225 14.19 -4.64 1.73
N TRP A 226 13.61 -5.84 1.90
CA TRP A 226 12.68 -6.12 2.99
C TRP A 226 13.32 -5.87 4.36
N ASN A 227 14.43 -6.53 4.65
CA ASN A 227 15.14 -6.43 5.93
C ASN A 227 15.54 -4.98 6.28
N ARG A 228 15.74 -4.13 5.28
CA ARG A 228 16.01 -2.70 5.50
C ARG A 228 14.79 -1.93 5.92
N TRP A 229 13.59 -2.28 5.44
CA TRP A 229 12.39 -1.47 5.55
C TRP A 229 11.25 -2.13 6.34
N GLU A 230 11.44 -3.35 6.81
CA GLU A 230 10.51 -4.02 7.70
C GLU A 230 10.23 -3.15 8.93
N GLY A 231 8.94 -3.08 9.33
CA GLY A 231 8.48 -2.27 10.46
C GLY A 231 8.65 -0.77 10.27
N GLN A 232 8.94 -0.29 9.05
CA GLN A 232 9.19 1.11 8.76
C GLN A 232 8.18 1.69 7.75
N MET A 233 8.26 3.02 7.60
CA MET A 233 7.36 3.80 6.75
C MET A 233 8.16 4.66 5.76
N PRO A 234 8.92 4.06 4.82
CA PRO A 234 9.75 4.79 3.88
C PRO A 234 8.96 5.75 2.99
N VAL A 235 9.58 6.88 2.67
CA VAL A 235 9.08 7.87 1.71
C VAL A 235 9.86 7.72 0.41
N VAL A 236 9.14 7.78 -0.72
CA VAL A 236 9.71 7.60 -2.05
C VAL A 236 9.64 8.91 -2.83
N TYR A 237 10.74 9.32 -3.45
CA TYR A 237 10.82 10.48 -4.33
C TYR A 237 11.51 10.10 -5.64
N ASN A 238 11.02 10.60 -6.78
CA ASN A 238 11.80 10.55 -8.01
C ASN A 238 13.05 11.43 -7.84
N GLU A 239 14.19 10.98 -8.40
CA GLU A 239 15.32 11.87 -8.55
C GLU A 239 14.96 13.04 -9.47
N SER A 240 15.37 14.24 -9.09
CA SER A 240 15.19 15.41 -9.94
C SER A 240 16.08 15.25 -11.16
N SER A 241 15.49 15.22 -12.36
CA SER A 241 16.25 15.28 -13.60
C SER A 241 17.07 16.58 -13.58
N SER A 242 18.40 16.46 -13.52
CA SER A 242 19.35 17.56 -13.59
C SER A 242 19.32 18.22 -14.96
#